data_7f1c79c43fbfc34f8aaf1931d84c9cd4
#
_entry.id   7f1c79c43fbfc34f8aaf1931d84c9cd4
#
_cell.length_a   1.000
_cell.length_b   1.000
_cell.length_c   1.000
_cell.angle_alpha   90.00
_cell.angle_beta   90.00
_cell.angle_gamma   90.00
#
_symmetry.space_group_name_H-M   'P 1'
#
loop_
_entity.id
_entity.type
_entity.pdbx_description
1 polymer ?
#
loop_
_entity_poly.entity_id
_entity_poly.type
_entity_poly.pdbx_seq_one_letter_code
_entity_poly.pdbx_strand_id
1 'polypeptide(L)'
;FEYDKFGNVTKTTINDTPVEIKSYDEYGRVTKTNKISEVTVEEYDSFDQVIKSTNQTTGLVTETEYDKNGNVTKTSDNGGKVTTHEYDDFSQEVSSTDPYGRVSSKTYDKYGRVVKEVSNTNEATDYEYDKYGNVVKTTNHLGSVTDSTYDLLNRKVSDSTDGKKTLTYSYDAKGQLVSTHDSFTDKTDTVKYDALGQAVEKTDKLGNVTKTDYDAKGQVIKETDAAGNATIKEYDIYGNVIKETDALGNSSQTHYNAFGLVEKEVDKRGFAVSYVYNDKFQLTEMTDKLGNKATFEYNDQGFVSKATNQNGFVSEYEYDIYGQKTKETDPNKNVTENEYDLLGQVVKTVEPRKTTVNKYDSLGRLVSVKENDKTTKENEYNDLNQIVKSTNALKYVSTYEYDKYGNKTKETYEEHETVNKYDVNSQLIKKTENKDKVTTYSYDALGREVSQKQNDKEIISKKYDAVSNVVEKTEKGLTTQYRYDALKHPVQYLYPSLEDGSMKAIVSVDYDEEGNAVQYKDIYDHVI
;
A
#
# COMPACT_ATOMS: atom_id res chain seq x y z
N PHE A 1 35.50 -6.42 -3.56
CA PHE A 1 35.44 -5.85 -4.93
C PHE A 1 36.70 -6.22 -5.69
N GLU A 2 36.53 -6.54 -6.99
CA GLU A 2 37.67 -6.61 -7.94
C GLU A 2 37.58 -5.43 -8.91
N TYR A 3 38.72 -4.95 -9.39
CA TYR A 3 38.77 -3.77 -10.25
C TYR A 3 39.60 -4.07 -11.50
N ASP A 4 39.29 -3.41 -12.61
CA ASP A 4 40.16 -3.40 -13.79
C ASP A 4 41.35 -2.43 -13.60
N LYS A 5 42.24 -2.38 -14.62
CA LYS A 5 43.41 -1.48 -14.63
C LYS A 5 43.05 0.01 -14.63
N PHE A 6 41.83 0.38 -14.90
CA PHE A 6 41.32 1.76 -14.91
C PHE A 6 40.62 2.15 -13.62
N GLY A 7 40.43 1.18 -12.68
CA GLY A 7 39.74 1.38 -11.40
C GLY A 7 38.24 1.15 -11.43
N ASN A 8 37.68 0.59 -12.51
CA ASN A 8 36.29 0.24 -12.59
C ASN A 8 36.04 -1.06 -11.82
N VAL A 9 34.92 -1.14 -11.07
CA VAL A 9 34.53 -2.36 -10.34
C VAL A 9 34.06 -3.43 -11.33
N THR A 10 34.83 -4.46 -11.53
CA THR A 10 34.53 -5.58 -12.43
C THR A 10 33.75 -6.69 -11.73
N LYS A 11 33.91 -6.81 -10.41
CA LYS A 11 33.21 -7.86 -9.65
C LYS A 11 32.95 -7.42 -8.22
N THR A 12 31.73 -7.68 -7.76
CA THR A 12 31.30 -7.53 -6.38
C THR A 12 31.02 -8.91 -5.81
N THR A 13 31.60 -9.22 -4.64
CA THR A 13 31.38 -10.49 -3.93
C THR A 13 30.79 -10.22 -2.53
N ILE A 14 29.94 -11.13 -2.07
CA ILE A 14 29.46 -11.21 -0.69
C ILE A 14 29.80 -12.64 -0.21
N ASN A 15 30.58 -12.75 0.90
CA ASN A 15 31.03 -14.04 1.43
C ASN A 15 31.64 -14.95 0.34
N ASP A 16 32.57 -14.39 -0.44
CA ASP A 16 33.27 -15.01 -1.57
C ASP A 16 32.40 -15.43 -2.76
N THR A 17 31.08 -15.21 -2.69
CA THR A 17 30.15 -15.45 -3.80
C THR A 17 30.02 -14.21 -4.67
N PRO A 18 30.28 -14.29 -6.00
CA PRO A 18 30.04 -13.18 -6.90
C PRO A 18 28.55 -12.84 -6.99
N VAL A 19 28.18 -11.61 -6.64
CA VAL A 19 26.79 -11.10 -6.71
C VAL A 19 26.55 -10.20 -7.91
N GLU A 20 27.62 -9.58 -8.43
CA GLU A 20 27.56 -8.75 -9.63
C GLU A 20 28.90 -8.82 -10.36
N ILE A 21 28.88 -8.98 -11.70
CA ILE A 21 30.04 -8.91 -12.58
C ILE A 21 29.70 -7.92 -13.68
N LYS A 22 30.61 -6.95 -13.90
CA LYS A 22 30.50 -5.92 -14.94
C LYS A 22 31.59 -6.06 -15.99
N SER A 23 31.24 -5.85 -17.26
CA SER A 23 32.17 -5.68 -18.36
C SER A 23 32.08 -4.24 -18.85
N TYR A 24 33.23 -3.72 -19.32
CA TYR A 24 33.35 -2.35 -19.77
C TYR A 24 33.93 -2.30 -21.18
N ASP A 25 33.60 -1.27 -21.95
CA ASP A 25 34.26 -0.97 -23.21
C ASP A 25 35.57 -0.17 -22.99
N GLU A 26 36.22 0.22 -24.08
CA GLU A 26 37.45 0.98 -24.04
C GLU A 26 37.31 2.40 -23.47
N TYR A 27 36.09 2.93 -23.38
CA TYR A 27 35.75 4.23 -22.82
C TYR A 27 35.35 4.15 -21.34
N GLY A 28 35.26 2.93 -20.76
CA GLY A 28 34.86 2.70 -19.36
C GLY A 28 33.34 2.65 -19.15
N ARG A 29 32.56 2.52 -20.21
CA ARG A 29 31.09 2.37 -20.13
C ARG A 29 30.72 0.90 -19.88
N VAL A 30 29.70 0.66 -19.06
CA VAL A 30 29.22 -0.69 -18.74
C VAL A 30 28.54 -1.33 -19.94
N THR A 31 29.15 -2.32 -20.58
CA THR A 31 28.54 -3.02 -21.72
C THR A 31 27.75 -4.25 -21.30
N LYS A 32 28.05 -4.82 -20.14
CA LYS A 32 27.32 -5.96 -19.60
C LYS A 32 27.33 -5.95 -18.09
N THR A 33 26.17 -6.13 -17.50
CA THR A 33 26.00 -6.39 -16.07
C THR A 33 25.40 -7.79 -15.89
N ASN A 34 26.11 -8.65 -15.18
CA ASN A 34 25.64 -9.98 -14.79
C ASN A 34 25.41 -9.96 -13.28
N LYS A 35 24.17 -9.87 -12.85
CA LYS A 35 23.72 -10.08 -11.47
C LYS A 35 23.30 -11.53 -11.30
N ILE A 36 23.13 -11.97 -10.06
CA ILE A 36 22.78 -13.35 -9.72
C ILE A 36 21.53 -13.85 -10.47
N SER A 37 20.53 -13.00 -10.64
CA SER A 37 19.23 -13.36 -11.25
C SER A 37 18.98 -12.70 -12.61
N GLU A 38 19.88 -11.84 -13.10
CA GLU A 38 19.63 -11.03 -14.27
C GLU A 38 20.91 -10.70 -15.03
N VAL A 39 20.86 -10.76 -16.36
CA VAL A 39 21.96 -10.35 -17.23
C VAL A 39 21.47 -9.28 -18.18
N THR A 40 22.06 -8.07 -18.06
CA THR A 40 21.77 -6.92 -18.94
C THR A 40 22.97 -6.59 -19.81
N VAL A 41 22.72 -6.31 -21.08
CA VAL A 41 23.71 -5.84 -22.07
C VAL A 41 23.26 -4.48 -22.60
N GLU A 42 24.18 -3.51 -22.64
CA GLU A 42 23.92 -2.14 -23.08
C GLU A 42 24.76 -1.78 -24.31
N GLU A 43 24.14 -1.07 -25.26
CA GLU A 43 24.78 -0.48 -26.44
C GLU A 43 24.65 1.04 -26.35
N TYR A 44 25.73 1.74 -26.75
CA TYR A 44 25.86 3.19 -26.62
C TYR A 44 26.03 3.87 -27.96
N ASP A 45 25.56 5.11 -28.07
CA ASP A 45 25.91 5.99 -29.19
C ASP A 45 27.27 6.67 -28.97
N SER A 46 27.63 7.59 -29.86
CA SER A 46 28.89 8.37 -29.79
C SER A 46 28.88 9.46 -28.70
N PHE A 47 27.77 9.71 -28.05
CA PHE A 47 27.61 10.69 -26.96
C PHE A 47 27.48 10.02 -25.59
N ASP A 48 27.84 8.73 -25.46
CA ASP A 48 27.77 7.91 -24.25
C ASP A 48 26.33 7.68 -23.72
N GLN A 49 25.32 7.78 -24.62
CA GLN A 49 23.94 7.53 -24.27
C GLN A 49 23.56 6.08 -24.59
N VAL A 50 22.82 5.41 -23.69
CA VAL A 50 22.35 4.04 -23.91
C VAL A 50 21.23 4.04 -24.96
N ILE A 51 21.51 3.57 -26.16
CA ILE A 51 20.53 3.47 -27.25
C ILE A 51 19.80 2.13 -27.25
N LYS A 52 20.36 1.10 -26.61
CA LYS A 52 19.73 -0.20 -26.51
C LYS A 52 20.17 -0.92 -25.24
N SER A 53 19.21 -1.48 -24.54
CA SER A 53 19.40 -2.33 -23.38
C SER A 53 18.72 -3.68 -23.62
N THR A 54 19.46 -4.77 -23.44
CA THR A 54 18.94 -6.13 -23.61
C THR A 54 19.04 -6.88 -22.30
N ASN A 55 17.89 -7.23 -21.72
CA ASN A 55 17.82 -8.19 -20.63
C ASN A 55 17.91 -9.60 -21.22
N GLN A 56 19.08 -10.22 -21.15
CA GLN A 56 19.31 -11.57 -21.68
C GLN A 56 18.54 -12.67 -20.92
N THR A 57 18.13 -12.39 -19.69
CA THR A 57 17.38 -13.32 -18.85
C THR A 57 15.92 -13.42 -19.28
N THR A 58 15.26 -12.29 -19.53
CA THR A 58 13.85 -12.25 -19.94
C THR A 58 13.65 -12.19 -21.46
N GLY A 59 14.68 -11.81 -22.20
CA GLY A 59 14.61 -11.52 -23.64
C GLY A 59 14.02 -10.14 -23.96
N LEU A 60 13.77 -9.29 -22.94
CA LEU A 60 13.28 -7.93 -23.15
C LEU A 60 14.39 -7.07 -23.74
N VAL A 61 14.11 -6.40 -24.86
CA VAL A 61 14.97 -5.44 -25.53
C VAL A 61 14.30 -4.08 -25.50
N THR A 62 14.97 -3.07 -24.95
CA THR A 62 14.51 -1.67 -24.96
C THR A 62 15.44 -0.83 -25.81
N GLU A 63 14.87 -0.06 -26.73
CA GLU A 63 15.57 0.93 -27.58
C GLU A 63 15.18 2.34 -27.14
N THR A 64 16.17 3.25 -27.10
CA THR A 64 15.99 4.64 -26.63
C THR A 64 16.47 5.60 -27.70
N GLU A 65 15.66 6.61 -28.03
CA GLU A 65 15.99 7.70 -28.93
C GLU A 65 16.16 9.00 -28.12
N TYR A 66 17.10 9.85 -28.54
CA TYR A 66 17.44 11.10 -27.87
C TYR A 66 17.35 12.28 -28.83
N ASP A 67 17.08 13.47 -28.29
CA ASP A 67 17.23 14.72 -29.01
C ASP A 67 18.71 15.20 -28.99
N LYS A 68 18.96 16.32 -29.66
CA LYS A 68 20.30 16.94 -29.71
C LYS A 68 20.84 17.45 -28.36
N ASN A 69 19.96 17.61 -27.36
CA ASN A 69 20.30 18.07 -26.01
C ASN A 69 20.55 16.89 -25.06
N GLY A 70 20.30 15.65 -25.52
CA GLY A 70 20.43 14.44 -24.72
C GLY A 70 19.16 14.05 -23.95
N ASN A 71 18.03 14.67 -24.24
CA ASN A 71 16.76 14.28 -23.63
C ASN A 71 16.21 13.04 -24.34
N VAL A 72 15.65 12.09 -23.59
CA VAL A 72 14.98 10.90 -24.14
C VAL A 72 13.68 11.32 -24.83
N THR A 73 13.60 11.16 -26.14
CA THR A 73 12.37 11.48 -26.91
C THR A 73 11.46 10.30 -27.12
N LYS A 74 12.04 9.07 -27.09
CA LYS A 74 11.27 7.86 -27.27
C LYS A 74 11.94 6.67 -26.61
N THR A 75 11.16 5.80 -25.98
CA THR A 75 11.55 4.45 -25.63
C THR A 75 10.61 3.47 -26.30
N SER A 76 11.16 2.37 -26.82
CA SER A 76 10.36 1.28 -27.39
C SER A 76 10.93 -0.07 -26.99
N ASP A 77 10.08 -1.09 -26.86
CA ASP A 77 10.54 -2.43 -26.56
C ASP A 77 10.07 -3.47 -27.59
N ASN A 78 10.66 -4.66 -27.55
CA ASN A 78 10.31 -5.76 -28.45
C ASN A 78 8.96 -6.43 -28.13
N GLY A 79 8.29 -6.03 -27.05
CA GLY A 79 6.92 -6.41 -26.70
C GLY A 79 5.88 -5.43 -27.25
N GLY A 80 6.32 -4.34 -27.87
CA GLY A 80 5.47 -3.36 -28.56
C GLY A 80 5.09 -2.15 -27.71
N LYS A 81 5.64 -1.98 -26.49
CA LYS A 81 5.43 -0.75 -25.71
C LYS A 81 6.26 0.39 -26.29
N VAL A 82 5.62 1.51 -26.55
CA VAL A 82 6.26 2.74 -27.01
C VAL A 82 5.85 3.89 -26.11
N THR A 83 6.82 4.60 -25.55
CA THR A 83 6.61 5.85 -24.80
C THR A 83 7.35 6.97 -25.52
N THR A 84 6.72 8.13 -25.67
CA THR A 84 7.35 9.31 -26.26
C THR A 84 7.30 10.49 -25.30
N HIS A 85 8.31 11.38 -25.41
CA HIS A 85 8.46 12.54 -24.55
C HIS A 85 8.71 13.79 -25.42
N GLU A 86 8.13 14.92 -25.02
CA GLU A 86 8.35 16.22 -25.64
C GLU A 86 8.93 17.18 -24.61
N TYR A 87 9.83 18.05 -25.06
CA TYR A 87 10.55 18.98 -24.21
C TYR A 87 10.44 20.40 -24.77
N ASP A 88 10.49 21.38 -23.88
CA ASP A 88 10.63 22.78 -24.25
C ASP A 88 12.11 23.13 -24.58
N ASP A 89 12.34 24.40 -24.94
CA ASP A 89 13.68 24.91 -25.27
C ASP A 89 14.66 24.88 -24.08
N PHE A 90 14.17 24.65 -22.87
CA PHE A 90 14.97 24.55 -21.63
C PHE A 90 15.20 23.09 -21.19
N SER A 91 14.86 22.11 -22.03
CA SER A 91 14.90 20.67 -21.72
C SER A 91 13.99 20.25 -20.56
N GLN A 92 12.89 20.98 -20.35
CA GLN A 92 11.85 20.59 -19.40
C GLN A 92 10.81 19.74 -20.12
N GLU A 93 10.45 18.58 -19.59
CA GLU A 93 9.44 17.70 -20.17
C GLU A 93 8.05 18.35 -20.11
N VAL A 94 7.48 18.68 -21.25
CA VAL A 94 6.15 19.30 -21.38
C VAL A 94 5.05 18.28 -21.63
N SER A 95 5.36 17.15 -22.26
CA SER A 95 4.43 16.04 -22.41
C SER A 95 5.12 14.68 -22.48
N SER A 96 4.36 13.64 -22.12
CA SER A 96 4.76 12.25 -22.29
C SER A 96 3.55 11.44 -22.71
N THR A 97 3.72 10.60 -23.76
CA THR A 97 2.67 9.70 -24.27
C THR A 97 3.06 8.27 -23.94
N ASP A 98 2.20 7.56 -23.23
CA ASP A 98 2.42 6.16 -22.84
C ASP A 98 2.06 5.17 -23.97
N PRO A 99 2.35 3.85 -23.80
CA PRO A 99 2.07 2.83 -24.83
C PRO A 99 0.60 2.70 -25.25
N TYR A 100 -0.32 3.28 -24.50
CA TYR A 100 -1.76 3.25 -24.79
C TYR A 100 -2.24 4.53 -25.50
N GLY A 101 -1.31 5.49 -25.74
CA GLY A 101 -1.59 6.79 -26.34
C GLY A 101 -2.15 7.82 -25.35
N ARG A 102 -2.08 7.55 -24.04
CA ARG A 102 -2.51 8.52 -23.01
C ARG A 102 -1.40 9.54 -22.77
N VAL A 103 -1.78 10.79 -22.70
CA VAL A 103 -0.84 11.92 -22.58
C VAL A 103 -0.86 12.46 -21.16
N SER A 104 0.30 12.54 -20.51
CA SER A 104 0.53 13.41 -19.36
C SER A 104 1.20 14.70 -19.83
N SER A 105 0.97 15.82 -19.13
CA SER A 105 1.59 17.09 -19.50
C SER A 105 1.92 17.94 -18.28
N LYS A 106 2.94 18.81 -18.43
CA LYS A 106 3.37 19.80 -17.44
C LYS A 106 3.48 21.18 -18.07
N THR A 107 3.08 22.19 -17.33
CA THR A 107 3.25 23.58 -17.70
C THR A 107 4.13 24.25 -16.66
N TYR A 108 5.08 25.06 -17.12
CA TYR A 108 6.08 25.69 -16.26
C TYR A 108 5.92 27.21 -16.24
N ASP A 109 6.30 27.82 -15.14
CA ASP A 109 6.45 29.29 -15.08
C ASP A 109 7.83 29.71 -15.62
N LYS A 110 8.07 31.01 -15.65
CA LYS A 110 9.35 31.60 -16.11
C LYS A 110 10.57 31.23 -15.26
N TYR A 111 10.39 30.59 -14.12
CA TYR A 111 11.46 30.10 -13.24
C TYR A 111 11.67 28.59 -13.35
N GLY A 112 10.95 27.92 -14.24
CA GLY A 112 11.03 26.47 -14.44
C GLY A 112 10.27 25.65 -13.39
N ARG A 113 9.32 26.25 -12.66
CA ARG A 113 8.50 25.54 -11.68
C ARG A 113 7.20 25.07 -12.32
N VAL A 114 6.77 23.86 -12.01
CA VAL A 114 5.49 23.30 -12.52
C VAL A 114 4.32 24.09 -11.94
N VAL A 115 3.57 24.79 -12.78
CA VAL A 115 2.33 25.49 -12.38
C VAL A 115 1.08 24.71 -12.67
N LYS A 116 1.16 23.74 -13.57
CA LYS A 116 0.09 22.79 -13.88
C LYS A 116 0.66 21.45 -14.27
N GLU A 117 0.10 20.39 -13.74
CA GLU A 117 0.38 19.02 -14.13
C GLU A 117 -0.93 18.31 -14.47
N VAL A 118 -0.95 17.55 -15.56
CA VAL A 118 -2.08 16.71 -15.96
C VAL A 118 -1.55 15.28 -16.09
N SER A 119 -2.11 14.34 -15.34
CA SER A 119 -1.75 12.93 -15.44
C SER A 119 -2.24 12.30 -16.75
N ASN A 120 -1.70 11.13 -17.10
CA ASN A 120 -2.17 10.34 -18.24
C ASN A 120 -3.60 9.78 -18.05
N THR A 121 -4.21 9.96 -16.89
CA THR A 121 -5.63 9.71 -16.61
C THR A 121 -6.47 10.97 -16.64
N ASN A 122 -5.91 12.10 -17.14
CA ASN A 122 -6.55 13.41 -17.28
C ASN A 122 -6.89 14.09 -15.94
N GLU A 123 -6.14 13.81 -14.88
CA GLU A 123 -6.27 14.45 -13.58
C GLU A 123 -5.34 15.65 -13.49
N ALA A 124 -5.90 16.85 -13.41
CA ALA A 124 -5.13 18.09 -13.35
C ALA A 124 -4.87 18.53 -11.91
N THR A 125 -3.65 19.02 -11.65
CA THR A 125 -3.28 19.72 -10.42
C THR A 125 -2.63 21.04 -10.78
N ASP A 126 -3.13 22.13 -10.21
CA ASP A 126 -2.59 23.48 -10.40
C ASP A 126 -1.84 23.94 -9.13
N TYR A 127 -0.70 24.64 -9.32
CA TYR A 127 0.16 25.12 -8.24
C TYR A 127 0.39 26.63 -8.32
N GLU A 128 0.35 27.31 -7.18
CA GLU A 128 0.80 28.70 -7.05
C GLU A 128 1.97 28.76 -6.06
N TYR A 129 2.91 29.66 -6.34
CA TYR A 129 4.15 29.78 -5.57
C TYR A 129 4.34 31.19 -5.01
N ASP A 130 4.97 31.24 -3.83
CA ASP A 130 5.49 32.51 -3.33
C ASP A 130 6.81 32.91 -4.04
N LYS A 131 7.34 34.06 -3.64
CA LYS A 131 8.62 34.59 -4.18
C LYS A 131 9.85 33.76 -3.81
N TYR A 132 9.74 32.86 -2.83
CA TYR A 132 10.82 31.98 -2.37
C TYR A 132 10.77 30.61 -3.01
N GLY A 133 9.71 30.31 -3.77
CA GLY A 133 9.51 29.02 -4.44
C GLY A 133 8.69 28.02 -3.63
N ASN A 134 8.10 28.41 -2.52
CA ASN A 134 7.21 27.54 -1.77
C ASN A 134 5.83 27.45 -2.45
N VAL A 135 5.22 26.28 -2.49
CA VAL A 135 3.86 26.07 -2.98
C VAL A 135 2.87 26.63 -1.95
N VAL A 136 2.27 27.79 -2.25
CA VAL A 136 1.30 28.44 -1.36
C VAL A 136 -0.13 28.03 -1.62
N LYS A 137 -0.42 27.46 -2.81
CA LYS A 137 -1.73 26.95 -3.14
C LYS A 137 -1.66 25.77 -4.08
N THR A 138 -2.46 24.76 -3.81
CA THR A 138 -2.66 23.59 -4.68
C THR A 138 -4.14 23.43 -4.95
N THR A 139 -4.53 23.25 -6.22
CA THR A 139 -5.90 22.90 -6.61
C THR A 139 -5.87 21.55 -7.33
N ASN A 140 -6.55 20.55 -6.78
CA ASN A 140 -6.60 19.22 -7.40
C ASN A 140 -7.67 19.14 -8.50
N HIS A 141 -7.70 18.04 -9.26
CA HIS A 141 -8.65 17.80 -10.35
C HIS A 141 -10.13 17.80 -9.93
N LEU A 142 -10.44 17.59 -8.65
CA LEU A 142 -11.80 17.68 -8.10
C LEU A 142 -12.18 19.11 -7.68
N GLY A 143 -11.25 20.08 -7.79
CA GLY A 143 -11.44 21.48 -7.42
C GLY A 143 -11.31 21.75 -5.92
N SER A 144 -10.76 20.81 -5.13
CA SER A 144 -10.40 21.08 -3.74
C SER A 144 -9.13 21.90 -3.69
N VAL A 145 -9.13 22.95 -2.85
CA VAL A 145 -8.03 23.91 -2.69
C VAL A 145 -7.34 23.70 -1.35
N THR A 146 -6.01 23.62 -1.36
CA THR A 146 -5.17 23.71 -0.15
C THR A 146 -4.32 24.94 -0.22
N ASP A 147 -4.49 25.85 0.74
CA ASP A 147 -3.65 27.04 0.94
C ASP A 147 -2.61 26.75 2.02
N SER A 148 -1.33 26.98 1.71
CA SER A 148 -0.19 26.71 2.60
C SER A 148 0.53 28.00 2.97
N THR A 149 1.01 28.09 4.22
CA THR A 149 1.86 29.20 4.65
C THR A 149 3.18 28.70 5.23
N TYR A 150 4.21 29.55 5.14
CA TYR A 150 5.59 29.19 5.50
C TYR A 150 6.21 30.25 6.40
N ASP A 151 7.14 29.84 7.26
CA ASP A 151 7.95 30.74 8.07
C ASP A 151 9.17 31.27 7.28
N LEU A 152 9.98 32.10 7.93
CA LEU A 152 11.19 32.69 7.33
C LEU A 152 12.29 31.68 7.02
N LEU A 153 12.19 30.46 7.51
CA LEU A 153 13.11 29.34 7.21
C LEU A 153 12.54 28.40 6.14
N ASN A 154 11.45 28.82 5.44
CA ASN A 154 10.73 28.05 4.45
C ASN A 154 10.13 26.72 5.01
N ARG A 155 9.85 26.65 6.30
CA ARG A 155 9.12 25.52 6.89
C ARG A 155 7.64 25.81 6.82
N LYS A 156 6.85 24.79 6.45
CA LYS A 156 5.39 24.93 6.38
C LYS A 156 4.80 25.11 7.77
N VAL A 157 4.08 26.21 8.02
CA VAL A 157 3.44 26.51 9.30
C VAL A 157 1.94 26.31 9.29
N SER A 158 1.29 26.29 8.12
CA SER A 158 -0.10 25.87 8.04
C SER A 158 -0.49 25.31 6.67
N ASP A 159 -1.52 24.43 6.68
CA ASP A 159 -2.29 24.00 5.51
C ASP A 159 -3.77 24.22 5.78
N SER A 160 -4.46 24.96 4.92
CA SER A 160 -5.90 25.21 5.02
C SER A 160 -6.61 24.56 3.84
N THR A 161 -7.46 23.57 4.08
CA THR A 161 -8.25 22.89 3.04
C THR A 161 -9.61 23.57 2.91
N ASP A 162 -9.85 24.18 1.72
CA ASP A 162 -11.10 24.88 1.36
C ASP A 162 -11.57 25.92 2.40
N GLY A 163 -10.68 26.45 3.24
CA GLY A 163 -11.00 27.32 4.36
C GLY A 163 -11.82 26.68 5.48
N LYS A 164 -11.99 25.35 5.46
CA LYS A 164 -12.84 24.61 6.41
C LYS A 164 -12.06 23.88 7.50
N LYS A 165 -10.83 23.50 7.19
CA LYS A 165 -9.92 22.84 8.11
C LYS A 165 -8.54 23.41 7.94
N THR A 166 -7.90 23.79 9.03
CA THR A 166 -6.52 24.26 9.04
C THR A 166 -5.69 23.38 9.98
N LEU A 167 -4.60 22.83 9.45
CA LEU A 167 -3.54 22.23 10.25
C LEU A 167 -2.48 23.30 10.49
N THR A 168 -2.06 23.46 11.75
CA THR A 168 -0.97 24.39 12.12
C THR A 168 0.18 23.60 12.71
N TYR A 169 1.39 23.89 12.22
CA TYR A 169 2.62 23.17 12.55
C TYR A 169 3.54 24.01 13.41
N SER A 170 4.15 23.41 14.43
CA SER A 170 5.17 24.05 15.26
C SER A 170 6.45 23.24 15.26
N TYR A 171 7.58 23.94 15.32
CA TYR A 171 8.90 23.34 15.22
C TYR A 171 9.78 23.73 16.41
N ASP A 172 10.68 22.85 16.80
CA ASP A 172 11.72 23.16 17.78
C ASP A 172 12.85 24.00 17.16
N ALA A 173 13.86 24.33 17.99
CA ALA A 173 15.02 25.10 17.55
C ALA A 173 15.92 24.37 16.53
N LYS A 174 15.81 23.02 16.43
CA LYS A 174 16.51 22.20 15.44
C LYS A 174 15.73 22.08 14.12
N GLY A 175 14.49 22.59 14.07
CA GLY A 175 13.61 22.49 12.91
C GLY A 175 12.79 21.20 12.84
N GLN A 176 12.71 20.44 13.92
CA GLN A 176 11.92 19.22 14.01
C GLN A 176 10.45 19.57 14.35
N LEU A 177 9.49 18.90 13.69
CA LEU A 177 8.06 19.11 13.92
C LEU A 177 7.65 18.59 15.30
N VAL A 178 7.32 19.48 16.24
CA VAL A 178 6.94 19.12 17.62
C VAL A 178 5.44 19.10 17.87
N SER A 179 4.65 19.82 17.06
CA SER A 179 3.19 19.75 17.19
C SER A 179 2.45 20.02 15.89
N THR A 180 1.27 19.39 15.77
CA THR A 180 0.28 19.64 14.71
C THR A 180 -1.07 19.87 15.36
N HIS A 181 -1.59 21.10 15.25
CA HIS A 181 -2.92 21.47 15.71
C HIS A 181 -3.93 21.37 14.55
N ASP A 182 -5.06 20.73 14.78
CA ASP A 182 -6.17 20.56 13.83
C ASP A 182 -7.36 21.42 14.26
N SER A 183 -7.64 22.49 13.50
CA SER A 183 -8.73 23.42 13.80
C SER A 183 -10.13 22.81 13.73
N PHE A 184 -10.30 21.70 12.99
CA PHE A 184 -11.60 21.02 12.87
C PHE A 184 -11.96 20.24 14.13
N THR A 185 -10.99 19.61 14.77
CA THR A 185 -11.17 18.87 16.03
C THR A 185 -10.83 19.71 17.26
N ASP A 186 -10.17 20.86 17.07
CA ASP A 186 -9.57 21.71 18.12
C ASP A 186 -8.61 20.91 19.04
N LYS A 187 -7.82 20.02 18.43
CA LYS A 187 -6.89 19.12 19.12
C LYS A 187 -5.50 19.17 18.49
N THR A 188 -4.52 18.73 19.27
CA THR A 188 -3.11 18.81 18.91
C THR A 188 -2.44 17.45 19.11
N ASP A 189 -1.73 16.99 18.08
CA ASP A 189 -0.74 15.91 18.17
C ASP A 189 0.62 16.50 18.54
N THR A 190 1.41 15.83 19.40
CA THR A 190 2.77 16.27 19.74
C THR A 190 3.81 15.18 19.61
N VAL A 191 5.07 15.58 19.33
CA VAL A 191 6.22 14.67 19.24
C VAL A 191 7.37 15.22 20.07
N LYS A 192 8.04 14.35 20.84
CA LYS A 192 9.29 14.66 21.52
C LYS A 192 10.44 13.88 20.90
N TYR A 193 11.58 14.51 20.83
CA TYR A 193 12.79 13.95 20.25
C TYR A 193 13.92 13.84 21.27
N ASP A 194 14.81 12.88 21.08
CA ASP A 194 16.05 12.81 21.84
C ASP A 194 17.14 13.78 21.30
N ALA A 195 18.33 13.68 21.85
CA ALA A 195 19.45 14.53 21.43
C ALA A 195 19.91 14.24 19.99
N LEU A 196 19.68 13.02 19.47
CA LEU A 196 20.03 12.58 18.13
C LEU A 196 18.96 12.92 17.09
N GLY A 197 17.78 13.39 17.53
CA GLY A 197 16.67 13.74 16.67
C GLY A 197 15.71 12.58 16.37
N GLN A 198 15.77 11.53 17.17
CA GLN A 198 14.87 10.38 17.06
C GLN A 198 13.59 10.63 17.86
N ALA A 199 12.42 10.31 17.32
CA ALA A 199 11.13 10.52 17.95
C ALA A 199 10.91 9.50 19.08
N VAL A 200 11.08 9.90 20.33
CA VAL A 200 11.00 9.03 21.53
C VAL A 200 9.62 9.00 22.17
N GLU A 201 8.78 10.01 21.92
CA GLU A 201 7.42 10.07 22.46
C GLU A 201 6.48 10.78 21.49
N LYS A 202 5.30 10.20 21.26
CA LYS A 202 4.21 10.83 20.50
C LYS A 202 2.96 10.86 21.36
N THR A 203 2.28 12.01 21.37
CA THR A 203 0.98 12.17 22.03
C THR A 203 -0.06 12.51 20.98
N ASP A 204 -1.14 11.73 20.91
CA ASP A 204 -2.22 11.95 19.94
C ASP A 204 -3.21 13.04 20.41
N LYS A 205 -4.19 13.35 19.57
CA LYS A 205 -5.26 14.34 19.78
C LYS A 205 -6.13 14.08 21.02
N LEU A 206 -6.12 12.90 21.60
CA LEU A 206 -6.83 12.53 22.83
C LEU A 206 -5.92 12.45 24.05
N GLY A 207 -4.62 12.71 23.91
CA GLY A 207 -3.63 12.64 24.98
C GLY A 207 -3.05 11.25 25.21
N ASN A 208 -3.28 10.29 24.32
CA ASN A 208 -2.69 8.95 24.39
C ASN A 208 -1.21 9.03 24.02
N VAL A 209 -0.32 8.47 24.84
CA VAL A 209 1.14 8.57 24.69
C VAL A 209 1.72 7.23 24.25
N THR A 210 2.46 7.23 23.17
CA THR A 210 3.31 6.10 22.73
C THR A 210 4.79 6.47 22.88
N LYS A 211 5.64 5.48 23.16
CA LYS A 211 7.09 5.68 23.36
C LYS A 211 7.89 4.72 22.50
N THR A 212 9.05 5.19 22.05
CA THR A 212 9.99 4.40 21.25
C THR A 212 11.40 4.56 21.82
N ASP A 213 12.06 3.44 22.12
CA ASP A 213 13.44 3.38 22.58
C ASP A 213 14.34 2.89 21.44
N TYR A 214 15.52 3.47 21.32
CA TYR A 214 16.48 3.18 20.25
C TYR A 214 17.82 2.69 20.84
N ASP A 215 18.53 1.88 20.08
CA ASP A 215 19.92 1.53 20.38
C ASP A 215 20.89 2.64 19.90
N ALA A 216 22.19 2.43 20.13
CA ALA A 216 23.23 3.37 19.71
C ALA A 216 23.39 3.49 18.17
N LYS A 217 22.84 2.56 17.39
CA LYS A 217 22.81 2.59 15.92
C LYS A 217 21.54 3.27 15.36
N GLY A 218 20.59 3.63 16.22
CA GLY A 218 19.30 4.21 15.82
C GLY A 218 18.21 3.17 15.47
N GLN A 219 18.43 1.90 15.82
CA GLN A 219 17.46 0.84 15.60
C GLN A 219 16.43 0.83 16.74
N VAL A 220 15.15 0.62 16.42
CA VAL A 220 14.08 0.58 17.40
C VAL A 220 14.16 -0.72 18.21
N ILE A 221 14.55 -0.63 19.49
CA ILE A 221 14.66 -1.80 20.38
C ILE A 221 13.41 -2.04 21.23
N LYS A 222 12.56 -1.01 21.40
CA LYS A 222 11.32 -1.14 22.17
C LYS A 222 10.30 -0.10 21.71
N GLU A 223 9.07 -0.55 21.49
CA GLU A 223 7.90 0.29 21.27
C GLU A 223 6.89 0.05 22.38
N THR A 224 6.40 1.12 23.00
CA THR A 224 5.39 1.05 24.07
C THR A 224 4.14 1.79 23.61
N ASP A 225 3.01 1.10 23.58
CA ASP A 225 1.72 1.68 23.21
C ASP A 225 1.12 2.54 24.34
N ALA A 226 0.00 3.19 24.05
CA ALA A 226 -0.67 4.08 24.99
C ALA A 226 -1.32 3.38 26.20
N ALA A 227 -1.44 2.06 26.18
CA ALA A 227 -1.85 1.25 27.34
C ALA A 227 -0.66 0.78 28.18
N GLY A 228 0.59 1.03 27.75
CA GLY A 228 1.82 0.61 28.41
C GLY A 228 2.32 -0.76 27.96
N ASN A 229 1.71 -1.38 26.96
CA ASN A 229 2.14 -2.65 26.39
C ASN A 229 3.37 -2.43 25.52
N ALA A 230 4.40 -3.29 25.65
CA ALA A 230 5.66 -3.11 24.96
C ALA A 230 6.01 -4.29 24.05
N THR A 231 6.48 -3.97 22.85
CA THR A 231 7.14 -4.91 21.93
C THR A 231 8.64 -4.62 21.95
N ILE A 232 9.47 -5.67 22.05
CA ILE A 232 10.94 -5.59 22.14
C ILE A 232 11.54 -6.31 20.94
N LYS A 233 12.56 -5.68 20.29
CA LYS A 233 13.28 -6.23 19.14
C LYS A 233 14.77 -6.38 19.47
N GLU A 234 15.37 -7.51 19.06
CA GLU A 234 16.80 -7.76 19.11
C GLU A 234 17.33 -7.90 17.69
N TYR A 235 18.53 -7.39 17.44
CA TYR A 235 19.13 -7.31 16.10
C TYR A 235 20.47 -8.03 16.05
N ASP A 236 20.81 -8.54 14.87
CA ASP A 236 22.16 -8.99 14.57
C ASP A 236 23.12 -7.80 14.28
N ILE A 237 24.38 -8.11 13.98
CA ILE A 237 25.39 -7.08 13.65
C ILE A 237 25.09 -6.34 12.35
N TYR A 238 24.27 -6.91 11.45
CA TYR A 238 23.89 -6.38 10.14
C TYR A 238 22.62 -5.54 10.20
N GLY A 239 21.89 -5.59 11.30
CA GLY A 239 20.63 -4.85 11.50
C GLY A 239 19.36 -5.66 11.19
N ASN A 240 19.46 -6.96 11.00
CA ASN A 240 18.31 -7.82 10.83
C ASN A 240 17.68 -8.13 12.19
N VAL A 241 16.35 -8.13 12.29
CA VAL A 241 15.62 -8.52 13.51
C VAL A 241 15.75 -10.04 13.70
N ILE A 242 16.49 -10.47 14.74
CA ILE A 242 16.68 -11.90 15.06
C ILE A 242 15.71 -12.41 16.12
N LYS A 243 15.08 -11.50 16.89
CA LYS A 243 14.06 -11.85 17.86
C LYS A 243 13.11 -10.69 18.10
N GLU A 244 11.81 -11.02 18.19
CA GLU A 244 10.78 -10.09 18.61
C GLU A 244 10.01 -10.68 19.80
N THR A 245 9.84 -9.88 20.85
CA THR A 245 9.09 -10.26 22.07
C THR A 245 7.88 -9.35 22.19
N ASP A 246 6.71 -9.94 22.29
CA ASP A 246 5.44 -9.23 22.43
C ASP A 246 5.18 -8.76 23.88
N ALA A 247 4.07 -8.06 24.08
CA ALA A 247 3.68 -7.50 25.36
C ALA A 247 3.28 -8.54 26.42
N LEU A 248 3.06 -9.79 26.03
CA LEU A 248 2.82 -10.92 26.96
C LEU A 248 4.11 -11.68 27.29
N GLY A 249 5.24 -11.33 26.65
CA GLY A 249 6.54 -11.96 26.85
C GLY A 249 6.82 -13.14 25.92
N ASN A 250 5.95 -13.44 24.96
CA ASN A 250 6.16 -14.49 23.97
C ASN A 250 7.11 -13.99 22.89
N SER A 251 8.04 -14.84 22.43
CA SER A 251 9.07 -14.44 21.46
C SER A 251 9.07 -15.30 20.23
N SER A 252 9.14 -14.67 19.06
CA SER A 252 9.52 -15.29 17.79
C SER A 252 10.99 -15.04 17.48
N GLN A 253 11.61 -15.91 16.68
CA GLN A 253 13.02 -15.78 16.27
C GLN A 253 13.16 -15.99 14.76
N THR A 254 14.05 -15.21 14.15
CA THR A 254 14.40 -15.32 12.74
C THR A 254 15.90 -15.55 12.60
N HIS A 255 16.27 -16.57 11.85
CA HIS A 255 17.66 -16.90 11.54
C HIS A 255 17.92 -16.56 10.07
N TYR A 256 19.03 -15.92 9.82
CA TYR A 256 19.45 -15.51 8.48
C TYR A 256 20.69 -16.27 8.06
N ASN A 257 20.78 -16.62 6.79
CA ASN A 257 22.02 -17.16 6.22
C ASN A 257 23.05 -16.04 6.00
N ALA A 258 24.24 -16.42 5.53
CA ALA A 258 25.34 -15.49 5.28
C ALA A 258 25.03 -14.38 4.26
N PHE A 259 23.96 -14.50 3.48
CA PHE A 259 23.51 -13.53 2.47
C PHE A 259 22.35 -12.65 2.96
N GLY A 260 21.92 -12.80 4.22
CA GLY A 260 20.79 -12.06 4.78
C GLY A 260 19.43 -12.61 4.39
N LEU A 261 19.35 -13.80 3.79
CA LEU A 261 18.10 -14.46 3.49
C LEU A 261 17.61 -15.25 4.72
N VAL A 262 16.30 -15.24 4.95
CA VAL A 262 15.70 -15.99 6.06
C VAL A 262 15.89 -17.48 5.82
N GLU A 263 16.64 -18.15 6.70
CA GLU A 263 16.91 -19.60 6.64
C GLU A 263 15.93 -20.37 7.51
N LYS A 264 15.49 -19.76 8.63
CA LYS A 264 14.57 -20.37 9.57
C LYS A 264 13.82 -19.32 10.37
N GLU A 265 12.54 -19.52 10.55
CA GLU A 265 11.69 -18.78 11.48
C GLU A 265 11.17 -19.73 12.56
N VAL A 266 11.16 -19.26 13.81
CA VAL A 266 10.59 -19.97 14.94
C VAL A 266 9.47 -19.13 15.50
N ASP A 267 8.25 -19.66 15.50
CA ASP A 267 7.08 -18.99 16.03
C ASP A 267 7.12 -18.92 17.57
N LYS A 268 6.18 -18.18 18.17
CA LYS A 268 6.10 -17.98 19.64
C LYS A 268 5.89 -19.26 20.44
N ARG A 269 5.38 -20.34 19.81
CA ARG A 269 5.20 -21.67 20.38
C ARG A 269 6.42 -22.57 20.21
N GLY A 270 7.47 -22.09 19.56
CA GLY A 270 8.69 -22.82 19.28
C GLY A 270 8.65 -23.72 18.03
N PHE A 271 7.61 -23.64 17.21
CA PHE A 271 7.56 -24.36 15.94
C PHE A 271 8.38 -23.63 14.89
N ALA A 272 9.06 -24.39 14.05
CA ALA A 272 9.96 -23.85 13.05
C ALA A 272 9.46 -24.06 11.63
N VAL A 273 9.68 -23.06 10.77
CA VAL A 273 9.62 -23.12 9.31
C VAL A 273 11.03 -22.87 8.78
N SER A 274 11.50 -23.67 7.82
CA SER A 274 12.83 -23.56 7.23
C SER A 274 12.76 -23.35 5.73
N TYR A 275 13.76 -22.66 5.17
CA TYR A 275 13.82 -22.21 3.79
C TYR A 275 15.16 -22.59 3.17
N VAL A 276 15.14 -23.07 1.92
CA VAL A 276 16.34 -23.41 1.14
C VAL A 276 16.32 -22.63 -0.16
N TYR A 277 17.48 -22.11 -0.55
CA TYR A 277 17.66 -21.28 -1.73
C TYR A 277 18.68 -21.89 -2.69
N ASN A 278 18.51 -21.63 -3.98
CA ASN A 278 19.50 -21.99 -5.00
C ASN A 278 20.63 -20.92 -5.09
N ASP A 279 21.60 -21.15 -5.99
CA ASP A 279 22.72 -20.24 -6.22
C ASP A 279 22.30 -18.87 -6.78
N LYS A 280 21.05 -18.74 -7.25
CA LYS A 280 20.45 -17.48 -7.69
C LYS A 280 19.62 -16.80 -6.60
N PHE A 281 19.73 -17.26 -5.34
CA PHE A 281 18.98 -16.76 -4.16
C PHE A 281 17.45 -16.92 -4.26
N GLN A 282 16.98 -17.81 -5.12
CA GLN A 282 15.58 -18.14 -5.29
C GLN A 282 15.20 -19.27 -4.32
N LEU A 283 14.06 -19.14 -3.64
CA LEU A 283 13.52 -20.13 -2.72
C LEU A 283 13.16 -21.43 -3.46
N THR A 284 13.85 -22.51 -3.18
CA THR A 284 13.59 -23.83 -3.82
C THR A 284 12.81 -24.79 -2.94
N GLU A 285 12.91 -24.65 -1.63
CA GLU A 285 12.17 -25.49 -0.69
C GLU A 285 11.77 -24.70 0.57
N MET A 286 10.56 -24.95 1.03
CA MET A 286 10.07 -24.51 2.33
C MET A 286 9.60 -25.75 3.10
N THR A 287 10.07 -25.93 4.34
CA THR A 287 9.61 -27.00 5.24
C THR A 287 8.75 -26.40 6.34
N ASP A 288 7.50 -26.82 6.45
CA ASP A 288 6.57 -26.35 7.45
C ASP A 288 6.85 -26.95 8.86
N LYS A 289 6.13 -26.47 9.87
CA LYS A 289 6.26 -26.91 11.26
C LYS A 289 5.95 -28.41 11.52
N LEU A 290 5.34 -29.09 10.55
CA LEU A 290 5.03 -30.53 10.61
C LEU A 290 6.07 -31.36 9.85
N GLY A 291 7.06 -30.70 9.21
CA GLY A 291 8.08 -31.34 8.39
C GLY A 291 7.65 -31.59 6.94
N ASN A 292 6.48 -31.09 6.51
CA ASN A 292 6.05 -31.23 5.12
C ASN A 292 6.76 -30.18 4.26
N LYS A 293 7.11 -30.57 3.03
CA LYS A 293 7.88 -29.74 2.12
C LYS A 293 7.04 -29.19 0.98
N ALA A 294 7.19 -27.89 0.72
CA ALA A 294 6.79 -27.29 -0.54
C ALA A 294 8.05 -27.00 -1.36
N THR A 295 8.00 -27.22 -2.68
CA THR A 295 9.15 -26.99 -3.57
C THR A 295 8.79 -26.11 -4.75
N PHE A 296 9.79 -25.36 -5.26
CA PHE A 296 9.63 -24.40 -6.34
C PHE A 296 10.71 -24.63 -7.40
N GLU A 297 10.30 -24.72 -8.66
CA GLU A 297 11.17 -24.76 -9.83
C GLU A 297 10.99 -23.46 -10.62
N TYR A 298 12.07 -23.00 -11.25
CA TYR A 298 12.11 -21.72 -11.95
C TYR A 298 12.42 -21.92 -13.42
N ASN A 299 11.85 -21.09 -14.29
CA ASN A 299 12.23 -21.03 -15.69
C ASN A 299 13.54 -20.23 -15.87
N ASP A 300 14.04 -20.15 -17.10
CA ASP A 300 15.27 -19.42 -17.43
C ASP A 300 15.17 -17.91 -17.15
N GLN A 301 13.95 -17.38 -17.16
CA GLN A 301 13.64 -15.98 -16.85
C GLN A 301 13.61 -15.69 -15.34
N GLY A 302 13.73 -16.72 -14.49
CA GLY A 302 13.71 -16.56 -13.03
C GLY A 302 12.32 -16.57 -12.40
N PHE A 303 11.27 -16.83 -13.14
CA PHE A 303 9.90 -16.98 -12.62
C PHE A 303 9.61 -18.42 -12.21
N VAL A 304 8.77 -18.60 -11.18
CA VAL A 304 8.35 -19.93 -10.72
C VAL A 304 7.58 -20.63 -11.85
N SER A 305 8.16 -21.64 -12.47
CA SER A 305 7.51 -22.43 -13.52
C SER A 305 6.68 -23.59 -12.96
N LYS A 306 7.05 -24.07 -11.75
CA LYS A 306 6.33 -25.15 -11.09
C LYS A 306 6.42 -25.00 -9.58
N ALA A 307 5.30 -25.21 -8.89
CA ALA A 307 5.20 -25.26 -7.44
C ALA A 307 4.55 -26.57 -7.00
N THR A 308 5.17 -27.23 -6.03
CA THR A 308 4.59 -28.40 -5.36
C THR A 308 4.30 -28.00 -3.92
N ASN A 309 3.05 -28.10 -3.49
CA ASN A 309 2.69 -27.77 -2.12
C ASN A 309 3.02 -28.90 -1.13
N GLN A 310 2.83 -28.68 0.17
CA GLN A 310 3.14 -29.61 1.25
C GLN A 310 2.39 -30.97 1.15
N ASN A 311 1.29 -31.03 0.37
CA ASN A 311 0.52 -32.24 0.13
C ASN A 311 0.94 -32.97 -1.17
N GLY A 312 1.98 -32.48 -1.86
CA GLY A 312 2.46 -33.04 -3.12
C GLY A 312 1.63 -32.63 -4.36
N PHE A 313 0.71 -31.67 -4.23
CA PHE A 313 -0.06 -31.15 -5.34
C PHE A 313 0.77 -30.15 -6.15
N VAL A 314 0.76 -30.32 -7.48
CA VAL A 314 1.59 -29.59 -8.42
C VAL A 314 0.77 -28.56 -9.19
N SER A 315 1.26 -27.31 -9.23
CA SER A 315 0.81 -26.26 -10.16
C SER A 315 1.94 -25.87 -11.09
N GLU A 316 1.63 -25.55 -12.36
CA GLU A 316 2.60 -25.15 -13.39
C GLU A 316 2.20 -23.78 -13.96
N TYR A 317 3.21 -22.95 -14.32
CA TYR A 317 3.00 -21.55 -14.74
C TYR A 317 3.84 -21.21 -15.97
N GLU A 318 3.25 -20.40 -16.87
CA GLU A 318 3.95 -19.80 -18.01
C GLU A 318 3.82 -18.27 -17.95
N TYR A 319 4.82 -17.56 -18.48
CA TYR A 319 4.92 -16.10 -18.39
C TYR A 319 5.31 -15.50 -19.74
N ASP A 320 4.91 -14.26 -19.98
CA ASP A 320 5.42 -13.46 -21.09
C ASP A 320 6.78 -12.81 -20.75
N ILE A 321 7.30 -12.01 -21.69
CA ILE A 321 8.59 -11.32 -21.52
C ILE A 321 8.58 -10.22 -20.43
N TYR A 322 7.40 -9.79 -19.97
CA TYR A 322 7.22 -8.83 -18.87
C TYR A 322 7.04 -9.51 -17.52
N GLY A 323 7.02 -10.86 -17.46
CA GLY A 323 6.76 -11.62 -16.24
C GLY A 323 5.28 -11.71 -15.86
N GLN A 324 4.37 -11.39 -16.78
CA GLN A 324 2.93 -11.55 -16.57
C GLN A 324 2.56 -13.02 -16.76
N LYS A 325 1.77 -13.60 -15.85
CA LYS A 325 1.36 -15.01 -15.91
C LYS A 325 0.33 -15.25 -17.00
N THR A 326 0.76 -15.81 -18.13
CA THR A 326 -0.09 -16.11 -19.29
C THR A 326 -0.85 -17.41 -19.14
N LYS A 327 -0.31 -18.37 -18.36
CA LYS A 327 -0.98 -19.66 -18.14
C LYS A 327 -0.69 -20.22 -16.76
N GLU A 328 -1.71 -20.86 -16.20
CA GLU A 328 -1.63 -21.63 -14.97
C GLU A 328 -2.32 -22.99 -15.18
N THR A 329 -1.65 -24.06 -14.79
CA THR A 329 -2.25 -25.41 -14.70
C THR A 329 -2.34 -25.79 -13.23
N ASP A 330 -3.54 -25.92 -12.70
CA ASP A 330 -3.79 -26.29 -11.31
C ASP A 330 -3.50 -27.78 -11.04
N PRO A 331 -3.47 -28.24 -9.78
CA PRO A 331 -3.27 -29.65 -9.44
C PRO A 331 -4.32 -30.61 -10.03
N ASN A 332 -5.51 -30.14 -10.37
CA ASN A 332 -6.57 -30.91 -11.00
C ASN A 332 -6.46 -30.91 -12.52
N LYS A 333 -5.37 -30.34 -13.08
CA LYS A 333 -5.13 -30.17 -14.52
C LYS A 333 -6.11 -29.21 -15.21
N ASN A 334 -6.78 -28.36 -14.46
CA ASN A 334 -7.51 -27.24 -15.05
C ASN A 334 -6.51 -26.18 -15.51
N VAL A 335 -6.74 -25.67 -16.70
CA VAL A 335 -5.89 -24.63 -17.31
C VAL A 335 -6.62 -23.30 -17.28
N THR A 336 -5.93 -22.26 -16.79
CA THR A 336 -6.34 -20.86 -16.88
C THR A 336 -5.35 -20.13 -17.76
N GLU A 337 -5.82 -19.45 -18.82
CA GLU A 337 -5.00 -18.64 -19.73
C GLU A 337 -5.41 -17.17 -19.64
N ASN A 338 -4.43 -16.28 -19.60
CA ASN A 338 -4.64 -14.84 -19.58
C ASN A 338 -4.00 -14.16 -20.79
N GLU A 339 -4.71 -13.20 -21.37
CA GLU A 339 -4.21 -12.26 -22.36
C GLU A 339 -4.14 -10.86 -21.73
N TYR A 340 -3.09 -10.11 -22.03
CA TYR A 340 -2.85 -8.78 -21.49
C TYR A 340 -2.76 -7.72 -22.59
N ASP A 341 -3.14 -6.50 -22.27
CA ASP A 341 -2.88 -5.35 -23.14
C ASP A 341 -1.48 -4.75 -22.86
N LEU A 342 -1.12 -3.68 -23.57
CA LEU A 342 0.17 -3.01 -23.41
C LEU A 342 0.37 -2.32 -22.06
N LEU A 343 -0.68 -2.13 -21.26
CA LEU A 343 -0.60 -1.61 -19.88
C LEU A 343 -0.43 -2.74 -18.86
N GLY A 344 -0.50 -4.01 -19.28
CA GLY A 344 -0.50 -5.15 -18.38
C GLY A 344 -1.87 -5.44 -17.74
N GLN A 345 -2.96 -4.88 -18.28
CA GLN A 345 -4.31 -5.18 -17.83
C GLN A 345 -4.81 -6.47 -18.49
N VAL A 346 -5.48 -7.34 -17.71
CA VAL A 346 -6.05 -8.58 -18.23
C VAL A 346 -7.24 -8.26 -19.14
N VAL A 347 -7.11 -8.49 -20.43
CA VAL A 347 -8.19 -8.30 -21.42
C VAL A 347 -9.02 -9.56 -21.63
N LYS A 348 -8.44 -10.75 -21.39
CA LYS A 348 -9.17 -12.01 -21.47
C LYS A 348 -8.60 -13.05 -20.52
N THR A 349 -9.50 -13.79 -19.87
CA THR A 349 -9.18 -14.99 -19.08
C THR A 349 -10.00 -16.15 -19.61
N VAL A 350 -9.34 -17.28 -19.90
CA VAL A 350 -9.98 -18.53 -20.31
C VAL A 350 -9.79 -19.56 -19.20
N GLU A 351 -10.88 -19.99 -18.60
CA GLU A 351 -10.95 -21.06 -17.60
C GLU A 351 -11.72 -22.25 -18.20
N PRO A 352 -11.67 -23.46 -17.66
CA PRO A 352 -12.31 -24.66 -18.24
C PRO A 352 -13.81 -24.54 -18.54
N ARG A 353 -14.52 -23.65 -17.82
CA ARG A 353 -15.97 -23.48 -17.93
C ARG A 353 -16.40 -22.03 -18.18
N LYS A 354 -15.47 -21.12 -18.19
CA LYS A 354 -15.78 -19.69 -18.26
C LYS A 354 -14.70 -18.94 -19.05
N THR A 355 -15.13 -18.13 -20.00
CA THR A 355 -14.28 -17.11 -20.62
C THR A 355 -14.74 -15.75 -20.17
N THR A 356 -13.82 -14.98 -19.57
CA THR A 356 -14.04 -13.59 -19.17
C THR A 356 -13.31 -12.67 -20.14
N VAL A 357 -14.00 -11.67 -20.67
CA VAL A 357 -13.42 -10.63 -21.53
C VAL A 357 -13.67 -9.26 -20.88
N ASN A 358 -12.59 -8.56 -20.62
CA ASN A 358 -12.60 -7.19 -20.09
C ASN A 358 -12.36 -6.20 -21.22
N LYS A 359 -13.14 -5.13 -21.25
CA LYS A 359 -12.93 -4.02 -22.15
C LYS A 359 -12.60 -2.78 -21.35
N TYR A 360 -11.55 -2.09 -21.76
CA TYR A 360 -11.10 -0.82 -21.19
C TYR A 360 -11.33 0.33 -22.18
N ASP A 361 -11.49 1.53 -21.67
CA ASP A 361 -11.52 2.74 -22.50
C ASP A 361 -10.09 3.26 -22.77
N SER A 362 -9.99 4.38 -23.50
CA SER A 362 -8.71 5.00 -23.83
C SER A 362 -7.90 5.48 -22.62
N LEU A 363 -8.52 5.65 -21.45
CA LEU A 363 -7.84 5.98 -20.19
C LEU A 363 -7.45 4.74 -19.38
N GLY A 364 -7.72 3.53 -19.88
CA GLY A 364 -7.44 2.27 -19.18
C GLY A 364 -8.46 1.92 -18.10
N ARG A 365 -9.67 2.53 -18.10
CA ARG A 365 -10.73 2.28 -17.14
C ARG A 365 -11.63 1.14 -17.63
N LEU A 366 -12.02 0.23 -16.73
CA LEU A 366 -12.85 -0.93 -17.08
C LEU A 366 -14.30 -0.51 -17.42
N VAL A 367 -14.66 -0.57 -18.69
CA VAL A 367 -16.00 -0.17 -19.18
C VAL A 367 -16.96 -1.35 -19.36
N SER A 368 -16.45 -2.57 -19.60
CA SER A 368 -17.33 -3.74 -19.76
C SER A 368 -16.64 -5.03 -19.36
N VAL A 369 -17.43 -5.94 -18.78
CA VAL A 369 -17.03 -7.34 -18.51
C VAL A 369 -18.04 -8.25 -19.20
N LYS A 370 -17.54 -9.22 -19.97
CA LYS A 370 -18.36 -10.31 -20.54
C LYS A 370 -17.90 -11.64 -19.96
N GLU A 371 -18.87 -12.50 -19.65
CA GLU A 371 -18.63 -13.89 -19.28
C GLU A 371 -19.39 -14.79 -20.24
N ASN A 372 -18.68 -15.70 -20.91
CA ASN A 372 -19.23 -16.58 -21.96
C ASN A 372 -20.12 -15.78 -22.96
N ASP A 373 -19.55 -14.68 -23.50
CA ASP A 373 -20.17 -13.73 -24.44
C ASP A 373 -21.37 -12.94 -23.90
N LYS A 374 -21.78 -13.13 -22.65
CA LYS A 374 -22.83 -12.34 -22.01
C LYS A 374 -22.23 -11.20 -21.21
N THR A 375 -22.69 -9.98 -21.46
CA THR A 375 -22.28 -8.81 -20.67
C THR A 375 -22.79 -8.95 -19.24
N THR A 376 -21.88 -8.98 -18.27
CA THR A 376 -22.16 -9.11 -16.84
C THR A 376 -22.01 -7.80 -16.10
N LYS A 377 -21.23 -6.84 -16.68
CA LYS A 377 -21.05 -5.51 -16.09
C LYS A 377 -20.74 -4.50 -17.18
N GLU A 378 -21.31 -3.28 -17.07
CA GLU A 378 -20.99 -2.11 -17.88
C GLU A 378 -20.85 -0.90 -16.93
N ASN A 379 -19.80 -0.07 -17.14
CA ASN A 379 -19.56 1.14 -16.36
C ASN A 379 -19.46 2.36 -17.29
N GLU A 380 -20.02 3.48 -16.83
CA GLU A 380 -19.84 4.80 -17.43
C GLU A 380 -19.12 5.71 -16.42
N TYR A 381 -18.19 6.52 -16.90
CA TYR A 381 -17.36 7.41 -16.10
C TYR A 381 -17.60 8.86 -16.45
N ASN A 382 -17.45 9.76 -15.48
CA ASN A 382 -17.34 11.19 -15.75
C ASN A 382 -15.90 11.60 -16.11
N ASP A 383 -15.70 12.89 -16.42
CA ASP A 383 -14.39 13.46 -16.76
C ASP A 383 -13.41 13.47 -15.56
N LEU A 384 -13.90 13.23 -14.34
CA LEU A 384 -13.13 13.13 -13.11
C LEU A 384 -12.78 11.67 -12.74
N ASN A 385 -12.87 10.74 -13.70
CA ASN A 385 -12.59 9.30 -13.54
C ASN A 385 -13.46 8.55 -12.53
N GLN A 386 -14.62 9.10 -12.17
CA GLN A 386 -15.55 8.48 -11.24
C GLN A 386 -16.62 7.71 -12.00
N ILE A 387 -16.98 6.51 -11.54
CA ILE A 387 -18.11 5.75 -12.09
C ILE A 387 -19.40 6.49 -11.77
N VAL A 388 -20.10 6.98 -12.79
CA VAL A 388 -21.41 7.64 -12.63
C VAL A 388 -22.58 6.72 -12.90
N LYS A 389 -22.34 5.60 -13.59
CA LYS A 389 -23.35 4.58 -13.85
C LYS A 389 -22.70 3.20 -13.95
N SER A 390 -23.38 2.19 -13.38
CA SER A 390 -23.00 0.79 -13.53
C SER A 390 -24.23 -0.05 -13.84
N THR A 391 -24.12 -0.97 -14.81
CA THR A 391 -25.18 -1.91 -15.16
C THR A 391 -24.70 -3.32 -14.89
N ASN A 392 -25.48 -4.13 -14.16
CA ASN A 392 -25.12 -5.51 -13.84
C ASN A 392 -25.64 -6.53 -14.88
N ALA A 393 -25.35 -7.82 -14.68
CA ALA A 393 -25.76 -8.91 -15.56
C ALA A 393 -27.28 -9.02 -15.77
N LEU A 394 -28.08 -8.60 -14.80
CA LEU A 394 -29.54 -8.60 -14.85
C LEU A 394 -30.14 -7.32 -15.47
N LYS A 395 -29.26 -6.44 -15.97
CA LYS A 395 -29.61 -5.12 -16.56
C LYS A 395 -30.14 -4.11 -15.54
N TYR A 396 -29.94 -4.34 -14.26
CA TYR A 396 -30.21 -3.32 -13.25
C TYR A 396 -29.13 -2.24 -13.28
N VAL A 397 -29.59 -1.00 -13.19
CA VAL A 397 -28.75 0.19 -13.30
C VAL A 397 -28.57 0.82 -11.92
N SER A 398 -27.31 1.07 -11.56
CA SER A 398 -26.95 1.94 -10.45
C SER A 398 -26.38 3.25 -11.00
N THR A 399 -26.75 4.40 -10.41
CA THR A 399 -26.15 5.70 -10.72
C THR A 399 -25.53 6.32 -9.46
N TYR A 400 -24.49 7.14 -9.65
CA TYR A 400 -23.72 7.71 -8.56
C TYR A 400 -23.44 9.18 -8.77
N GLU A 401 -23.48 9.97 -7.70
CA GLU A 401 -23.04 11.37 -7.66
C GLU A 401 -21.95 11.52 -6.59
N TYR A 402 -21.06 12.49 -6.78
CA TYR A 402 -19.89 12.70 -5.91
C TYR A 402 -19.75 14.17 -5.53
N ASP A 403 -19.12 14.43 -4.38
CA ASP A 403 -18.68 15.77 -4.01
C ASP A 403 -17.26 16.06 -4.54
N LYS A 404 -16.78 17.28 -4.30
CA LYS A 404 -15.44 17.73 -4.72
C LYS A 404 -14.28 17.09 -3.94
N TYR A 405 -14.54 16.21 -2.98
CA TYR A 405 -13.56 15.38 -2.27
C TYR A 405 -13.54 13.94 -2.79
N GLY A 406 -14.40 13.63 -3.77
CA GLY A 406 -14.55 12.28 -4.33
C GLY A 406 -15.46 11.37 -3.53
N ASN A 407 -16.14 11.86 -2.49
CA ASN A 407 -17.07 11.07 -1.70
C ASN A 407 -18.39 10.85 -2.46
N LYS A 408 -18.92 9.62 -2.43
CA LYS A 408 -20.19 9.27 -3.07
C LYS A 408 -21.38 9.85 -2.29
N THR A 409 -21.94 10.96 -2.78
CA THR A 409 -23.03 11.68 -2.13
C THR A 409 -24.40 11.11 -2.43
N LYS A 410 -24.55 10.42 -3.59
CA LYS A 410 -25.81 9.78 -3.95
C LYS A 410 -25.55 8.47 -4.67
N GLU A 411 -26.40 7.51 -4.41
CA GLU A 411 -26.52 6.25 -5.12
C GLU A 411 -27.99 5.93 -5.37
N THR A 412 -28.33 5.57 -6.61
CA THR A 412 -29.65 5.03 -6.93
C THR A 412 -29.49 3.62 -7.49
N TYR A 413 -30.39 2.74 -7.12
CA TYR A 413 -30.49 1.39 -7.64
C TYR A 413 -31.96 1.02 -7.72
N GLU A 414 -32.50 0.90 -8.93
CA GLU A 414 -33.96 0.77 -9.17
C GLU A 414 -34.74 1.91 -8.48
N GLU A 415 -35.65 1.57 -7.56
CA GLU A 415 -36.44 2.54 -6.78
C GLU A 415 -35.77 2.95 -5.47
N HIS A 416 -34.59 2.36 -5.15
CA HIS A 416 -33.84 2.67 -3.93
C HIS A 416 -32.90 3.84 -4.15
N GLU A 417 -32.99 4.83 -3.27
CA GLU A 417 -32.10 5.98 -3.25
C GLU A 417 -31.38 6.05 -1.91
N THR A 418 -30.06 6.23 -1.97
CA THR A 418 -29.24 6.54 -0.79
C THR A 418 -28.54 7.88 -1.01
N VAL A 419 -28.72 8.80 -0.06
CA VAL A 419 -28.04 10.11 -0.04
C VAL A 419 -27.14 10.21 1.17
N ASN A 420 -25.87 10.52 0.94
CA ASN A 420 -24.83 10.63 1.95
C ASN A 420 -24.34 12.08 2.09
N LYS A 421 -23.97 12.48 3.32
CA LYS A 421 -23.24 13.72 3.60
C LYS A 421 -21.99 13.41 4.38
N TYR A 422 -20.93 14.10 4.04
CA TYR A 422 -19.62 13.91 4.64
C TYR A 422 -19.13 15.23 5.28
N ASP A 423 -18.25 15.10 6.25
CA ASP A 423 -17.52 16.24 6.81
C ASP A 423 -16.25 16.53 5.97
N VAL A 424 -15.44 17.51 6.42
CA VAL A 424 -14.20 17.90 5.74
C VAL A 424 -13.09 16.83 5.78
N ASN A 425 -13.21 15.84 6.66
CA ASN A 425 -12.31 14.67 6.73
C ASN A 425 -12.82 13.48 5.91
N SER A 426 -13.86 13.67 5.07
CA SER A 426 -14.54 12.61 4.31
C SER A 426 -15.19 11.53 5.19
N GLN A 427 -15.54 11.87 6.45
CA GLN A 427 -16.27 10.99 7.34
C GLN A 427 -17.78 11.11 7.07
N LEU A 428 -18.49 9.99 6.96
CA LEU A 428 -19.94 9.96 6.70
C LEU A 428 -20.71 10.45 7.93
N ILE A 429 -21.27 11.68 7.88
CA ILE A 429 -22.02 12.26 9.00
C ILE A 429 -23.54 12.04 8.91
N LYS A 430 -24.05 11.75 7.70
CA LYS A 430 -25.47 11.47 7.50
C LYS A 430 -25.69 10.58 6.30
N LYS A 431 -26.52 9.55 6.46
CA LYS A 431 -27.05 8.68 5.40
C LYS A 431 -28.58 8.77 5.41
N THR A 432 -29.18 8.97 4.25
CA THR A 432 -30.64 8.94 4.06
C THR A 432 -30.99 7.86 3.04
N GLU A 433 -31.78 6.88 3.42
CA GLU A 433 -32.24 5.78 2.58
C GLU A 433 -33.72 5.96 2.29
N ASN A 434 -34.11 5.94 1.02
CA ASN A 434 -35.50 6.07 0.52
C ASN A 434 -36.28 7.26 1.13
N LYS A 435 -35.56 8.39 1.37
CA LYS A 435 -36.05 9.69 1.85
C LYS A 435 -36.50 9.75 3.33
N ASP A 436 -36.75 8.63 4.00
CA ASP A 436 -37.36 8.60 5.35
C ASP A 436 -36.48 7.93 6.42
N LYS A 437 -35.61 7.01 6.04
CA LYS A 437 -34.69 6.38 6.98
C LYS A 437 -33.38 7.16 7.07
N VAL A 438 -33.29 8.04 8.05
CA VAL A 438 -32.13 8.90 8.28
C VAL A 438 -31.25 8.32 9.37
N THR A 439 -29.97 8.08 9.04
CA THR A 439 -28.93 7.70 10.01
C THR A 439 -27.88 8.80 10.09
N THR A 440 -27.57 9.27 11.29
CA THR A 440 -26.49 10.22 11.55
C THR A 440 -25.37 9.54 12.34
N TYR A 441 -24.16 9.97 12.09
CA TYR A 441 -22.92 9.40 12.66
C TYR A 441 -22.13 10.50 13.36
N SER A 442 -21.49 10.16 14.48
CA SER A 442 -20.63 11.06 15.21
C SER A 442 -19.28 10.38 15.46
N TYR A 443 -18.23 11.19 15.47
CA TYR A 443 -16.84 10.71 15.57
C TYR A 443 -16.11 11.44 16.69
N ASP A 444 -15.11 10.78 17.28
CA ASP A 444 -14.17 11.43 18.19
C ASP A 444 -13.03 12.13 17.41
N ALA A 445 -12.11 12.77 18.14
CA ALA A 445 -11.01 13.52 17.52
C ALA A 445 -9.99 12.67 16.74
N LEU A 446 -9.95 11.35 16.96
CA LEU A 446 -9.16 10.40 16.18
C LEU A 446 -9.91 9.85 14.95
N GLY A 447 -11.16 10.29 14.73
CA GLY A 447 -11.98 9.84 13.62
C GLY A 447 -12.67 8.49 13.85
N ARG A 448 -12.72 7.99 15.09
CA ARG A 448 -13.41 6.75 15.43
C ARG A 448 -14.90 7.03 15.66
N GLU A 449 -15.77 6.19 15.09
CA GLU A 449 -17.22 6.32 15.22
C GLU A 449 -17.68 6.07 16.66
N VAL A 450 -18.29 7.06 17.30
CA VAL A 450 -18.77 6.97 18.69
C VAL A 450 -20.28 6.81 18.80
N SER A 451 -21.07 7.24 17.81
CA SER A 451 -22.53 7.11 17.86
C SER A 451 -23.16 7.01 16.47
N GLN A 452 -24.21 6.21 16.38
CA GLN A 452 -25.18 6.22 15.28
C GLN A 452 -26.57 6.49 15.82
N LYS A 453 -27.30 7.42 15.18
CA LYS A 453 -28.73 7.66 15.48
C LYS A 453 -29.55 7.43 14.22
N GLN A 454 -30.64 6.68 14.35
CA GLN A 454 -31.63 6.50 13.29
C GLN A 454 -32.90 7.25 13.63
N ASN A 455 -33.30 8.20 12.76
CA ASN A 455 -34.41 9.10 12.99
C ASN A 455 -34.36 9.72 14.41
N ASP A 456 -33.18 10.28 14.76
CA ASP A 456 -32.81 10.90 16.03
C ASP A 456 -32.76 9.99 17.27
N LYS A 457 -33.12 8.70 17.13
CA LYS A 457 -33.01 7.72 18.20
C LYS A 457 -31.62 7.05 18.12
N GLU A 458 -30.87 7.08 19.20
CA GLU A 458 -29.57 6.37 19.27
C GLU A 458 -29.78 4.86 19.12
N ILE A 459 -29.07 4.27 18.15
CA ILE A 459 -29.12 2.84 17.85
C ILE A 459 -27.79 2.15 18.16
N ILE A 460 -26.68 2.89 18.10
CA ILE A 460 -25.34 2.42 18.46
C ILE A 460 -24.62 3.55 19.18
N SER A 461 -23.95 3.22 20.29
CA SER A 461 -22.88 4.05 20.86
C SER A 461 -21.68 3.19 21.23
N LYS A 462 -20.46 3.78 21.15
CA LYS A 462 -19.19 3.09 21.39
C LYS A 462 -18.27 3.95 22.26
N LYS A 463 -17.54 3.28 23.17
CA LYS A 463 -16.40 3.88 23.88
C LYS A 463 -15.14 3.08 23.55
N TYR A 464 -14.03 3.78 23.51
CA TYR A 464 -12.73 3.22 23.15
C TYR A 464 -11.71 3.42 24.28
N ASP A 465 -10.77 2.50 24.39
CA ASP A 465 -9.57 2.68 25.21
C ASP A 465 -8.50 3.51 24.46
N ALA A 466 -7.36 3.70 25.13
CA ALA A 466 -6.23 4.47 24.61
C ALA A 466 -5.57 3.84 23.37
N VAL A 467 -5.74 2.53 23.13
CA VAL A 467 -5.19 1.80 21.98
C VAL A 467 -6.24 1.46 20.93
N SER A 468 -7.41 2.14 21.02
CA SER A 468 -8.53 2.09 20.06
C SER A 468 -9.34 0.78 20.05
N ASN A 469 -9.27 -0.04 21.09
CA ASN A 469 -10.21 -1.13 21.26
C ASN A 469 -11.57 -0.60 21.73
N VAL A 470 -12.67 -1.19 21.24
CA VAL A 470 -14.03 -0.87 21.72
C VAL A 470 -14.23 -1.51 23.10
N VAL A 471 -14.20 -0.72 24.16
CA VAL A 471 -14.41 -1.22 25.54
C VAL A 471 -15.87 -1.27 25.96
N GLU A 472 -16.74 -0.51 25.28
CA GLU A 472 -18.18 -0.54 25.52
C GLU A 472 -18.92 -0.27 24.21
N LYS A 473 -19.94 -1.06 23.92
CA LYS A 473 -20.87 -0.86 22.82
C LYS A 473 -22.31 -0.99 23.32
N THR A 474 -23.11 0.02 23.09
CA THR A 474 -24.57 -0.08 23.27
C THR A 474 -25.21 -0.20 21.90
N GLU A 475 -26.01 -1.23 21.66
CA GLU A 475 -26.75 -1.44 20.42
C GLU A 475 -28.20 -1.75 20.75
N LYS A 476 -29.11 -0.97 20.17
CA LYS A 476 -30.57 -1.08 20.41
C LYS A 476 -30.94 -1.13 21.90
N GLY A 477 -30.17 -0.42 22.74
CA GLY A 477 -30.40 -0.33 24.18
C GLY A 477 -29.74 -1.44 25.00
N LEU A 478 -29.06 -2.41 24.39
CA LEU A 478 -28.27 -3.42 25.08
C LEU A 478 -26.81 -2.97 25.10
N THR A 479 -26.22 -2.87 26.29
CA THR A 479 -24.81 -2.52 26.49
C THR A 479 -23.97 -3.77 26.66
N THR A 480 -22.91 -3.88 25.87
CA THR A 480 -21.87 -4.92 26.01
C THR A 480 -20.57 -4.22 26.37
N GLN A 481 -19.83 -4.73 27.36
CA GLN A 481 -18.47 -4.29 27.64
C GLN A 481 -17.47 -5.38 27.25
N TYR A 482 -16.27 -4.94 26.87
CA TYR A 482 -15.20 -5.81 26.38
C TYR A 482 -13.95 -5.56 27.22
N ARG A 483 -13.24 -6.63 27.56
CA ARG A 483 -11.89 -6.57 28.11
C ARG A 483 -10.92 -7.22 27.16
N TYR A 484 -9.71 -6.68 27.11
CA TYR A 484 -8.68 -7.10 26.19
C TYR A 484 -7.41 -7.48 26.95
N ASP A 485 -6.62 -8.39 26.37
CA ASP A 485 -5.26 -8.63 26.80
C ASP A 485 -4.30 -7.56 26.23
N ALA A 486 -3.01 -7.67 26.54
CA ALA A 486 -1.97 -6.75 26.08
C ALA A 486 -1.72 -6.81 24.55
N LEU A 487 -2.19 -7.85 23.86
CA LEU A 487 -2.12 -8.00 22.41
C LEU A 487 -3.42 -7.54 21.69
N LYS A 488 -4.37 -6.97 22.47
CA LYS A 488 -5.67 -6.49 21.99
C LYS A 488 -6.65 -7.60 21.58
N HIS A 489 -6.44 -8.83 22.06
CA HIS A 489 -7.44 -9.89 21.88
C HIS A 489 -8.56 -9.71 22.91
N PRO A 490 -9.86 -9.82 22.53
CA PRO A 490 -10.97 -9.70 23.47
C PRO A 490 -11.06 -10.93 24.38
N VAL A 491 -10.66 -10.79 25.63
CA VAL A 491 -10.63 -11.90 26.62
C VAL A 491 -11.92 -12.06 27.40
N GLN A 492 -12.77 -11.01 27.49
CA GLN A 492 -14.06 -11.10 28.19
C GLN A 492 -15.12 -10.24 27.49
N TYR A 493 -16.33 -10.81 27.44
CA TYR A 493 -17.55 -10.13 27.03
C TYR A 493 -18.48 -10.02 28.24
N LEU A 494 -18.84 -8.79 28.65
CA LEU A 494 -19.67 -8.53 29.81
C LEU A 494 -21.02 -7.97 29.36
N TYR A 495 -22.09 -8.47 29.97
CA TYR A 495 -23.47 -8.02 29.73
C TYR A 495 -24.13 -7.64 31.04
N PRO A 496 -25.16 -6.74 31.04
CA PRO A 496 -25.89 -6.39 32.23
C PRO A 496 -26.67 -7.59 32.77
N SER A 497 -26.52 -7.85 34.07
CA SER A 497 -27.32 -8.85 34.78
C SER A 497 -28.79 -8.44 34.82
N LEU A 498 -29.67 -9.39 34.60
CA LEU A 498 -31.14 -9.17 34.72
C LEU A 498 -31.62 -8.93 36.15
N GLU A 499 -30.78 -9.29 37.16
CA GLU A 499 -31.15 -9.20 38.57
C GLU A 499 -30.89 -7.81 39.16
N ASP A 500 -29.72 -7.24 38.87
CA ASP A 500 -29.22 -6.00 39.50
C ASP A 500 -28.63 -4.99 38.54
N GLY A 501 -28.60 -5.30 37.24
CA GLY A 501 -28.02 -4.45 36.19
C GLY A 501 -26.48 -4.38 36.21
N SER A 502 -25.79 -5.10 37.10
CA SER A 502 -24.33 -5.14 37.12
C SER A 502 -23.77 -5.85 35.89
N MET A 503 -22.59 -5.42 35.41
CA MET A 503 -21.94 -6.06 34.25
C MET A 503 -21.28 -7.37 34.69
N LYS A 504 -21.75 -8.49 34.13
CA LYS A 504 -21.21 -9.83 34.39
C LYS A 504 -20.55 -10.39 33.12
N ALA A 505 -19.37 -10.98 33.25
CA ALA A 505 -18.73 -11.69 32.13
C ALA A 505 -19.57 -12.93 31.81
N ILE A 506 -20.07 -13.04 30.58
CA ILE A 506 -20.85 -14.20 30.12
C ILE A 506 -20.07 -15.09 29.16
N VAL A 507 -19.01 -14.58 28.58
CA VAL A 507 -18.04 -15.34 27.78
C VAL A 507 -16.65 -14.87 28.13
N SER A 508 -15.74 -15.82 28.41
CA SER A 508 -14.31 -15.60 28.48
C SER A 508 -13.63 -16.39 27.37
N VAL A 509 -12.54 -15.83 26.82
CA VAL A 509 -11.78 -16.45 25.73
C VAL A 509 -10.33 -16.54 26.14
N ASP A 510 -9.75 -17.74 26.03
CA ASP A 510 -8.33 -17.99 26.23
C ASP A 510 -7.64 -18.09 24.87
N TYR A 511 -6.44 -17.54 24.76
CA TYR A 511 -5.64 -17.52 23.52
C TYR A 511 -4.30 -18.23 23.71
N ASP A 512 -3.81 -18.86 22.63
CA ASP A 512 -2.44 -19.38 22.60
C ASP A 512 -1.42 -18.24 22.37
N GLU A 513 -0.14 -18.57 22.37
CA GLU A 513 0.97 -17.63 22.20
C GLU A 513 0.97 -16.94 20.83
N GLU A 514 0.30 -17.53 19.82
CA GLU A 514 0.14 -16.97 18.47
C GLU A 514 -1.13 -16.11 18.34
N GLY A 515 -1.95 -16.01 19.40
CA GLY A 515 -3.20 -15.26 19.40
C GLY A 515 -4.38 -16.00 18.78
N ASN A 516 -4.33 -17.33 18.63
CA ASN A 516 -5.48 -18.12 18.25
C ASN A 516 -6.35 -18.38 19.48
N ALA A 517 -7.67 -18.18 19.35
CA ALA A 517 -8.60 -18.55 20.41
C ALA A 517 -8.61 -20.08 20.59
N VAL A 518 -8.25 -20.55 21.78
CA VAL A 518 -8.15 -21.99 22.09
C VAL A 518 -9.27 -22.49 22.97
N GLN A 519 -9.93 -21.59 23.72
CA GLN A 519 -11.01 -21.98 24.61
C GLN A 519 -12.01 -20.84 24.79
N TYR A 520 -13.30 -21.19 24.78
CA TYR A 520 -14.39 -20.31 25.18
C TYR A 520 -15.04 -20.89 26.44
N LYS A 521 -15.34 -20.03 27.41
CA LYS A 521 -16.01 -20.41 28.66
C LYS A 521 -17.25 -19.56 28.87
N ASP A 522 -18.34 -20.18 29.31
CA ASP A 522 -19.54 -19.46 29.75
C ASP A 522 -19.42 -18.94 31.20
N ILE A 523 -20.49 -18.33 31.72
CA ILE A 523 -20.54 -17.79 33.09
C ILE A 523 -20.38 -18.86 34.19
N TYR A 524 -20.45 -20.13 33.85
CA TYR A 524 -20.32 -21.27 34.75
C TYR A 524 -19.00 -22.04 34.55
N ASP A 525 -18.05 -21.42 33.80
CA ASP A 525 -16.78 -22.04 33.41
C ASP A 525 -16.92 -23.30 32.52
N HIS A 526 -18.10 -23.54 31.93
CA HIS A 526 -18.25 -24.58 30.93
C HIS A 526 -17.52 -24.21 29.65
N VAL A 527 -16.75 -25.13 29.10
CA VAL A 527 -16.12 -24.98 27.80
C VAL A 527 -17.20 -25.13 26.72
N ILE A 528 -17.26 -24.13 25.83
CA ILE A 528 -18.23 -24.06 24.73
C ILE A 528 -17.53 -24.45 23.43
#